data_3a56e3755138d6186d3e91ddf241face
#
_entry.id   3a56e3755138d6186d3e91ddf241face
#
_cell.length_a   1.000
_cell.length_b   1.000
_cell.length_c   1.000
_cell.angle_alpha   90.00
_cell.angle_beta   90.00
_cell.angle_gamma   90.00
#
_symmetry.space_group_name_H-M   'P 1'
#
loop_
_entity.id
_entity.type
_entity.pdbx_description
1 polymer ?
#
loop_
_entity_poly.entity_id
_entity_poly.type
_entity_poly.pdbx_seq_one_letter_code
_entity_poly.pdbx_strand_id
1 'polypeptide(L)'
;GAQFVVKADITSCFPSIYTHSISWALHQKSKSKQNDKLLELYGNLLDKCTQNMRDRQTNGLMIGPHSSNIISEIVLTSIDYELQNVKNHRKIKRHVDDYTFYANTYDEAERFIKDLGMCLRTYEMSLNDKKTRILELPRPSEENWTLALNRFSFPHDGHITFSTIRSFLDLALECSQIAGKSTPLNYAI
;
A
#
# COMPACT_ATOMS: atom_id res chain seq x y z
N GLY A 1 17.57 -11.64 -14.24
CA GLY A 1 16.30 -11.50 -13.53
C GLY A 1 16.47 -10.59 -12.32
N ALA A 2 15.37 -10.17 -11.71
CA ALA A 2 15.45 -9.34 -10.49
C ALA A 2 16.12 -10.14 -9.36
N GLN A 3 17.01 -9.48 -8.62
CA GLN A 3 17.67 -10.05 -7.44
C GLN A 3 17.08 -9.51 -6.13
N PHE A 4 16.39 -8.36 -6.19
CA PHE A 4 15.78 -7.72 -5.04
C PHE A 4 14.32 -7.38 -5.32
N VAL A 5 13.51 -7.37 -4.27
CA VAL A 5 12.15 -6.83 -4.28
C VAL A 5 12.01 -5.81 -3.16
N VAL A 6 11.55 -4.62 -3.53
CA VAL A 6 11.15 -3.59 -2.57
C VAL A 6 9.67 -3.76 -2.28
N LYS A 7 9.32 -3.77 -1.01
CA LYS A 7 7.94 -3.58 -0.55
C LYS A 7 7.86 -2.29 0.23
N ALA A 8 6.95 -1.41 -0.15
CA ALA A 8 6.79 -0.10 0.46
C ALA A 8 5.30 0.22 0.62
N ASP A 9 4.95 0.83 1.74
CA ASP A 9 3.57 1.15 2.15
C ASP A 9 3.47 2.66 2.38
N ILE A 10 2.33 3.26 2.08
CA ILE A 10 2.07 4.67 2.33
C ILE A 10 1.52 4.83 3.75
N THR A 11 2.08 5.77 4.52
CA THR A 11 1.59 6.06 5.88
C THR A 11 0.17 6.57 5.82
N SER A 12 -0.78 5.83 6.43
CA SER A 12 -2.18 6.25 6.58
C SER A 12 -2.76 6.85 5.28
N CYS A 13 -2.68 6.10 4.17
CA CYS A 13 -2.94 6.60 2.81
C CYS A 13 -4.18 7.51 2.74
N PHE A 14 -5.39 7.00 3.04
CA PHE A 14 -6.62 7.78 2.97
C PHE A 14 -6.65 9.02 3.90
N PRO A 15 -6.27 8.92 5.18
CA PRO A 15 -6.19 10.08 6.07
C PRO A 15 -5.14 11.10 5.67
N SER A 16 -4.09 10.72 4.93
CA SER A 16 -2.99 11.61 4.56
C SER A 16 -3.21 12.36 3.24
N ILE A 17 -4.19 11.95 2.41
CA ILE A 17 -4.46 12.64 1.15
C ILE A 17 -4.91 14.07 1.42
N TYR A 18 -4.10 15.03 0.98
CA TYR A 18 -4.45 16.43 0.96
C TYR A 18 -5.42 16.71 -0.19
N THR A 19 -6.61 17.24 0.06
CA THR A 19 -7.67 17.31 -0.96
C THR A 19 -7.27 18.12 -2.19
N HIS A 20 -6.47 19.19 -2.03
CA HIS A 20 -5.94 19.94 -3.17
C HIS A 20 -5.04 19.11 -4.08
N SER A 21 -4.47 18.00 -3.58
CA SER A 21 -3.66 17.09 -4.40
C SER A 21 -4.47 16.43 -5.53
N ILE A 22 -5.80 16.36 -5.40
CA ILE A 22 -6.71 15.89 -6.44
C ILE A 22 -6.60 16.79 -7.69
N SER A 23 -6.65 18.08 -7.49
CA SER A 23 -6.48 19.05 -8.59
C SER A 23 -5.06 19.04 -9.16
N TRP A 24 -4.05 18.86 -8.31
CA TRP A 24 -2.65 18.74 -8.76
C TRP A 24 -2.43 17.50 -9.63
N ALA A 25 -3.03 16.38 -9.27
CA ALA A 25 -2.97 15.15 -10.05
C ALA A 25 -3.61 15.28 -11.43
N LEU A 26 -4.75 15.97 -11.53
CA LEU A 26 -5.49 16.11 -12.77
C LEU A 26 -4.96 17.23 -13.68
N HIS A 27 -4.43 18.32 -13.13
CA HIS A 27 -4.13 19.54 -13.88
C HIS A 27 -2.69 20.03 -13.70
N GLN A 28 -1.82 19.34 -12.98
CA GLN A 28 -0.52 19.80 -12.49
C GLN A 28 -0.61 20.89 -11.40
N LYS A 29 0.31 20.82 -10.43
CA LYS A 29 0.32 21.70 -9.23
C LYS A 29 0.37 23.20 -9.57
N SER A 30 1.16 23.58 -10.57
CA SER A 30 1.31 24.97 -11.01
C SER A 30 0.02 25.55 -11.60
N LYS A 31 -0.61 24.79 -12.51
CA LYS A 31 -1.87 25.19 -13.16
C LYS A 31 -3.04 25.28 -12.19
N SER A 32 -3.12 24.30 -11.27
CA SER A 32 -4.17 24.29 -10.24
C SER A 32 -4.04 25.46 -9.28
N LYS A 33 -2.81 25.85 -8.88
CA LYS A 33 -2.58 27.00 -8.01
C LYS A 33 -2.87 28.36 -8.67
N GLN A 34 -2.63 28.48 -9.98
CA GLN A 34 -2.94 29.69 -10.74
C GLN A 34 -4.45 29.89 -10.90
N ASN A 35 -5.20 28.80 -10.92
CA ASN A 35 -6.65 28.79 -11.17
C ASN A 35 -7.44 28.24 -9.99
N ASP A 36 -6.99 28.49 -8.76
CA ASP A 36 -7.59 27.95 -7.52
C ASP A 36 -9.07 28.33 -7.33
N LYS A 37 -9.48 29.48 -7.86
CA LYS A 37 -10.86 29.98 -7.79
C LYS A 37 -11.76 29.47 -8.92
N LEU A 38 -11.21 28.81 -9.95
CA LEU A 38 -11.98 28.35 -11.10
C LEU A 38 -12.55 26.95 -10.84
N LEU A 39 -13.83 26.88 -10.50
CA LEU A 39 -14.58 25.62 -10.40
C LEU A 39 -14.78 24.94 -11.78
N GLU A 40 -14.38 25.60 -12.87
CA GLU A 40 -14.36 25.05 -14.22
C GLU A 40 -13.33 23.93 -14.41
N LEU A 41 -12.27 23.92 -13.58
CA LEU A 41 -11.34 22.80 -13.55
C LEU A 41 -11.94 21.65 -12.75
N TYR A 42 -12.13 20.51 -13.39
CA TYR A 42 -12.69 19.30 -12.74
C TYR A 42 -12.00 18.94 -11.42
N GLY A 43 -10.68 19.10 -11.37
CA GLY A 43 -9.90 18.84 -10.15
C GLY A 43 -10.29 19.77 -9.01
N ASN A 44 -10.53 21.06 -9.27
CA ASN A 44 -10.94 22.03 -8.26
C ASN A 44 -12.38 21.76 -7.79
N LEU A 45 -13.24 21.32 -8.70
CA LEU A 45 -14.62 20.93 -8.36
C LEU A 45 -14.62 19.67 -7.46
N LEU A 46 -13.84 18.64 -7.83
CA LEU A 46 -13.71 17.42 -7.03
C LEU A 46 -13.10 17.71 -5.65
N ASP A 47 -12.05 18.53 -5.59
CA ASP A 47 -11.46 19.01 -4.34
C ASP A 47 -12.52 19.65 -3.45
N LYS A 48 -13.30 20.59 -3.98
CA LYS A 48 -14.35 21.28 -3.26
C LYS A 48 -15.45 20.34 -2.77
N CYS A 49 -15.88 19.39 -3.61
CA CYS A 49 -16.85 18.37 -3.22
C CYS A 49 -16.32 17.49 -2.09
N THR A 50 -15.05 17.09 -2.18
CA THR A 50 -14.39 16.26 -1.16
C THR A 50 -14.30 16.99 0.18
N GLN A 51 -13.92 18.27 0.17
CA GLN A 51 -13.91 19.11 1.39
C GLN A 51 -15.30 19.23 2.01
N ASN A 52 -16.33 19.46 1.20
CA ASN A 52 -17.70 19.63 1.69
C ASN A 52 -18.25 18.36 2.36
N MET A 53 -17.80 17.17 1.94
CA MET A 53 -18.17 15.90 2.60
C MET A 53 -17.55 15.75 4.00
N ARG A 54 -16.58 16.60 4.38
CA ARG A 54 -15.84 16.54 5.65
C ARG A 54 -15.78 17.89 6.36
N ASP A 55 -16.88 18.58 6.44
CA ASP A 55 -16.99 19.89 7.12
C ASP A 55 -15.90 20.88 6.68
N ARG A 56 -15.59 20.89 5.39
CA ARG A 56 -14.56 21.73 4.74
C ARG A 56 -13.11 21.44 5.19
N GLN A 57 -12.86 20.27 5.76
CA GLN A 57 -11.50 19.84 6.06
C GLN A 57 -10.75 19.51 4.77
N THR A 58 -9.48 19.92 4.71
CA THR A 58 -8.62 19.72 3.54
C THR A 58 -7.73 18.49 3.62
N ASN A 59 -7.69 17.79 4.76
CA ASN A 59 -6.87 16.61 4.97
C ASN A 59 -7.73 15.37 5.12
N GLY A 60 -7.38 14.34 4.35
CA GLY A 60 -7.93 12.99 4.42
C GLY A 60 -9.20 12.79 3.60
N LEU A 61 -9.37 11.55 3.19
CA LEU A 61 -10.59 11.02 2.60
C LEU A 61 -11.36 10.21 3.64
N MET A 62 -12.68 10.12 3.48
CA MET A 62 -13.51 9.23 4.31
C MET A 62 -13.16 7.78 4.00
N ILE A 63 -12.97 6.97 5.04
CA ILE A 63 -12.81 5.51 4.90
C ILE A 63 -14.20 4.89 4.75
N GLY A 64 -14.36 4.02 3.74
CA GLY A 64 -15.60 3.27 3.47
C GLY A 64 -16.28 3.61 2.15
N PRO A 65 -16.54 4.87 1.78
CA PRO A 65 -17.17 5.18 0.51
C PRO A 65 -16.31 4.77 -0.70
N HIS A 66 -16.92 4.17 -1.71
CA HIS A 66 -16.23 3.81 -2.98
C HIS A 66 -15.68 5.05 -3.71
N SER A 67 -16.31 6.22 -3.56
CA SER A 67 -15.80 7.48 -4.12
C SER A 67 -14.41 7.83 -3.58
N SER A 68 -14.11 7.53 -2.32
CA SER A 68 -12.78 7.73 -1.74
C SER A 68 -11.71 6.87 -2.41
N ASN A 69 -12.05 5.63 -2.78
CA ASN A 69 -11.14 4.76 -3.54
C ASN A 69 -10.82 5.36 -4.91
N ILE A 70 -11.83 5.87 -5.63
CA ILE A 70 -11.63 6.50 -6.93
C ILE A 70 -10.76 7.76 -6.81
N ILE A 71 -11.02 8.59 -5.81
CA ILE A 71 -10.25 9.80 -5.56
C ILE A 71 -8.79 9.48 -5.20
N SER A 72 -8.56 8.49 -4.34
CA SER A 72 -7.21 8.05 -4.01
C SER A 72 -6.46 7.52 -5.24
N GLU A 73 -7.14 6.76 -6.10
CA GLU A 73 -6.55 6.27 -7.36
C GLU A 73 -6.16 7.41 -8.31
N ILE A 74 -6.90 8.50 -8.39
CA ILE A 74 -6.53 9.68 -9.19
C ILE A 74 -5.17 10.22 -8.73
N VAL A 75 -4.98 10.39 -7.42
CA VAL A 75 -3.73 10.90 -6.85
C VAL A 75 -2.59 9.90 -7.03
N LEU A 76 -2.81 8.64 -6.68
CA LEU A 76 -1.79 7.60 -6.73
C LEU A 76 -1.36 7.28 -8.17
N THR A 77 -2.27 7.31 -9.13
CA THR A 77 -1.95 7.12 -10.55
C THR A 77 -1.00 8.22 -11.07
N SER A 78 -1.11 9.45 -10.58
CA SER A 78 -0.18 10.52 -10.95
C SER A 78 1.23 10.26 -10.39
N ILE A 79 1.33 9.70 -9.19
CA ILE A 79 2.61 9.25 -8.61
C ILE A 79 3.18 8.09 -9.42
N ASP A 80 2.35 7.11 -9.79
CA ASP A 80 2.77 5.98 -10.65
C ASP A 80 3.32 6.49 -12.00
N TYR A 81 2.63 7.45 -12.61
CA TYR A 81 3.07 8.06 -13.86
C TYR A 81 4.44 8.74 -13.72
N GLU A 82 4.65 9.51 -12.66
CA GLU A 82 5.93 10.17 -12.39
C GLU A 82 7.06 9.15 -12.19
N LEU A 83 6.82 8.10 -11.39
CA LEU A 83 7.79 7.03 -11.16
C LEU A 83 8.16 6.29 -12.44
N GLN A 84 7.19 5.97 -13.29
CA GLN A 84 7.42 5.18 -14.49
C GLN A 84 8.04 6.01 -15.64
N ASN A 85 7.56 7.22 -15.86
CA ASN A 85 7.88 7.99 -17.05
C ASN A 85 8.96 9.05 -16.79
N VAL A 86 9.04 9.63 -15.59
CA VAL A 86 10.04 10.63 -15.23
C VAL A 86 11.25 9.99 -14.56
N LYS A 87 11.01 9.07 -13.60
CA LYS A 87 12.07 8.36 -12.87
C LYS A 87 12.52 7.06 -13.52
N ASN A 88 11.82 6.61 -14.56
CA ASN A 88 12.13 5.42 -15.37
C ASN A 88 12.09 4.09 -14.59
N HIS A 89 11.27 4.00 -13.53
CA HIS A 89 11.05 2.77 -12.80
C HIS A 89 9.91 1.95 -13.43
N ARG A 90 10.24 1.02 -14.34
CA ARG A 90 9.24 0.27 -15.15
C ARG A 90 8.69 -1.01 -14.52
N LYS A 91 9.32 -1.53 -13.46
CA LYS A 91 8.96 -2.81 -12.83
C LYS A 91 8.18 -2.60 -11.52
N ILE A 92 7.27 -1.62 -11.52
CA ILE A 92 6.43 -1.28 -10.37
C ILE A 92 5.10 -2.03 -10.49
N LYS A 93 4.65 -2.55 -9.37
CA LYS A 93 3.27 -3.00 -9.16
C LYS A 93 2.74 -2.29 -7.91
N ARG A 94 1.53 -1.74 -8.00
CA ARG A 94 0.82 -1.18 -6.85
C ARG A 94 -0.48 -1.93 -6.62
N HIS A 95 -0.79 -2.16 -5.36
CA HIS A 95 -2.08 -2.64 -4.91
C HIS A 95 -2.58 -1.71 -3.81
N VAL A 96 -3.54 -0.85 -4.15
CA VAL A 96 -4.02 0.27 -3.33
C VAL A 96 -2.85 1.18 -2.93
N ASP A 97 -2.36 1.08 -1.69
CA ASP A 97 -1.25 1.84 -1.09
C ASP A 97 0.07 1.06 -0.98
N ASP A 98 0.04 -0.25 -1.30
CA ASP A 98 1.20 -1.13 -1.26
C ASP A 98 1.96 -1.12 -2.59
N TYR A 99 3.19 -0.63 -2.58
CA TYR A 99 4.10 -0.66 -3.72
C TYR A 99 5.02 -1.88 -3.68
N THR A 100 5.17 -2.53 -4.82
CA THR A 100 6.16 -3.59 -5.05
C THR A 100 7.00 -3.22 -6.27
N PHE A 101 8.32 -3.19 -6.10
CA PHE A 101 9.27 -2.91 -7.18
C PHE A 101 10.32 -4.01 -7.26
N TYR A 102 10.63 -4.47 -8.47
CA TYR A 102 11.63 -5.51 -8.72
C TYR A 102 12.91 -4.88 -9.25
N ALA A 103 13.99 -4.98 -8.49
CA ALA A 103 15.30 -4.42 -8.80
C ALA A 103 16.32 -5.51 -9.17
N ASN A 104 17.29 -5.15 -10.02
CA ASN A 104 18.40 -6.03 -10.37
C ASN A 104 19.57 -5.86 -9.38
N THR A 105 19.71 -4.68 -8.78
CA THR A 105 20.75 -4.36 -7.79
C THR A 105 20.15 -3.70 -6.56
N TYR A 106 20.89 -3.74 -5.45
CA TYR A 106 20.49 -3.10 -4.20
C TYR A 106 20.39 -1.56 -4.36
N ASP A 107 21.33 -0.95 -5.08
CA ASP A 107 21.32 0.49 -5.37
C ASP A 107 20.07 0.92 -6.18
N GLU A 108 19.63 0.07 -7.12
CA GLU A 108 18.37 0.31 -7.86
C GLU A 108 17.16 0.28 -6.91
N ALA A 109 17.16 -0.61 -5.93
CA ALA A 109 16.12 -0.71 -4.93
C ALA A 109 16.10 0.52 -4.00
N GLU A 110 17.25 0.98 -3.51
CA GLU A 110 17.35 2.20 -2.69
C GLU A 110 16.94 3.45 -3.46
N ARG A 111 17.36 3.56 -4.72
CA ARG A 111 16.97 4.67 -5.60
C ARG A 111 15.45 4.72 -5.75
N PHE A 112 14.80 3.58 -5.95
CA PHE A 112 13.33 3.51 -6.05
C PHE A 112 12.66 4.03 -4.78
N ILE A 113 13.10 3.62 -3.58
CA ILE A 113 12.54 4.09 -2.30
C ILE A 113 12.70 5.61 -2.17
N LYS A 114 13.86 6.15 -2.51
CA LYS A 114 14.12 7.59 -2.49
C LYS A 114 13.21 8.34 -3.46
N ASP A 115 13.09 7.86 -4.70
CA ASP A 115 12.26 8.48 -5.74
C ASP A 115 10.77 8.41 -5.37
N LEU A 116 10.29 7.27 -4.87
CA LEU A 116 8.93 7.12 -4.37
C LEU A 116 8.65 8.10 -3.22
N GLY A 117 9.56 8.21 -2.25
CA GLY A 117 9.42 9.18 -1.16
C GLY A 117 9.42 10.64 -1.64
N MET A 118 10.15 10.99 -2.70
CA MET A 118 10.10 12.32 -3.30
C MET A 118 8.77 12.58 -4.02
N CYS A 119 8.29 11.62 -4.81
CA CYS A 119 7.01 11.74 -5.51
C CYS A 119 5.84 11.87 -4.51
N LEU A 120 5.83 11.05 -3.46
CA LEU A 120 4.81 11.14 -2.40
C LEU A 120 4.79 12.52 -1.72
N ARG A 121 5.96 13.07 -1.40
CA ARG A 121 6.07 14.43 -0.80
C ARG A 121 5.50 15.53 -1.68
N THR A 122 5.54 15.39 -3.01
CA THR A 122 4.91 16.36 -3.93
C THR A 122 3.41 16.47 -3.68
N TYR A 123 2.79 15.37 -3.22
CA TYR A 123 1.36 15.27 -2.88
C TYR A 123 1.09 15.29 -1.38
N GLU A 124 2.05 15.76 -0.56
CA GLU A 124 1.96 15.87 0.91
C GLU A 124 1.79 14.51 1.63
N MET A 125 2.25 13.42 1.00
CA MET A 125 2.19 12.06 1.53
C MET A 125 3.58 11.57 1.94
N SER A 126 3.65 10.49 2.74
CA SER A 126 4.90 9.91 3.21
C SER A 126 4.91 8.38 3.20
N LEU A 127 6.12 7.81 3.08
CA LEU A 127 6.33 6.37 3.23
C LEU A 127 6.21 5.94 4.70
N ASN A 128 5.77 4.72 4.89
CA ASN A 128 5.81 4.04 6.16
C ASN A 128 7.16 3.30 6.30
N ASP A 129 8.13 3.93 6.97
CA ASP A 129 9.48 3.40 7.11
C ASP A 129 9.50 2.02 7.81
N LYS A 130 8.55 1.76 8.72
CA LYS A 130 8.46 0.48 9.44
C LYS A 130 8.03 -0.68 8.53
N LYS A 131 7.29 -0.40 7.46
CA LYS A 131 6.81 -1.38 6.50
C LYS A 131 7.61 -1.38 5.20
N THR A 132 8.45 -0.37 4.96
CA THR A 132 9.31 -0.29 3.78
C THR A 132 10.55 -1.15 3.97
N ARG A 133 10.80 -2.08 3.05
CA ARG A 133 11.92 -3.02 3.12
C ARG A 133 12.38 -3.50 1.74
N ILE A 134 13.68 -3.73 1.65
CA ILE A 134 14.33 -4.39 0.51
C ILE A 134 14.57 -5.85 0.89
N LEU A 135 14.18 -6.76 0.05
CA LEU A 135 14.27 -8.20 0.29
C LEU A 135 14.99 -8.86 -0.89
N GLU A 136 15.91 -9.79 -0.61
CA GLU A 136 16.59 -10.59 -1.64
C GLU A 136 15.68 -11.67 -2.21
N LEU A 137 15.88 -11.98 -3.49
CA LEU A 137 15.20 -13.06 -4.21
C LEU A 137 16.22 -14.22 -4.48
N PRO A 138 15.79 -15.50 -4.57
CA PRO A 138 14.38 -15.95 -4.53
C PRO A 138 13.82 -16.02 -3.11
N ARG A 139 12.51 -15.79 -2.99
CA ARG A 139 11.77 -15.93 -1.73
C ARG A 139 10.51 -16.77 -1.95
N PRO A 140 10.05 -17.50 -0.92
CA PRO A 140 8.73 -18.12 -0.95
C PRO A 140 7.64 -17.05 -1.25
N SER A 141 6.65 -17.44 -2.05
CA SER A 141 5.52 -16.57 -2.39
C SER A 141 4.64 -16.24 -1.17
N GLU A 142 4.63 -17.14 -0.19
CA GLU A 142 3.88 -17.02 1.05
C GLU A 142 4.82 -16.84 2.25
N GLU A 143 4.30 -16.26 3.33
CA GLU A 143 5.04 -16.18 4.60
C GLU A 143 5.24 -17.59 5.16
N ASN A 144 6.37 -17.82 5.85
CA ASN A 144 6.72 -19.14 6.38
C ASN A 144 5.65 -19.76 7.29
N TRP A 145 4.94 -18.91 8.04
CA TRP A 145 3.87 -19.36 8.91
C TRP A 145 2.64 -19.88 8.11
N THR A 146 2.31 -19.25 6.97
CA THR A 146 1.22 -19.72 6.08
C THR A 146 1.56 -21.11 5.53
N LEU A 147 2.81 -21.29 5.09
CA LEU A 147 3.28 -22.59 4.62
C LEU A 147 3.26 -23.65 5.71
N ALA A 148 3.62 -23.29 6.95
CA ALA A 148 3.59 -24.20 8.09
C ALA A 148 2.16 -24.64 8.42
N LEU A 149 1.21 -23.70 8.49
CA LEU A 149 -0.19 -24.00 8.77
C LEU A 149 -0.84 -24.81 7.64
N ASN A 150 -0.57 -24.50 6.37
CA ASN A 150 -1.11 -25.22 5.22
C ASN A 150 -0.55 -26.64 5.08
N ARG A 151 0.62 -26.93 5.66
CA ARG A 151 1.21 -28.28 5.70
C ARG A 151 0.63 -29.16 6.82
N PHE A 152 -0.07 -28.58 7.76
CA PHE A 152 -0.73 -29.36 8.82
C PHE A 152 -1.84 -30.21 8.21
N SER A 153 -1.76 -31.53 8.42
CA SER A 153 -2.73 -32.49 7.89
C SER A 153 -3.76 -32.85 8.95
N PHE A 154 -5.02 -32.56 8.67
CA PHE A 154 -6.13 -33.09 9.46
C PHE A 154 -6.43 -34.53 9.02
N PRO A 155 -6.88 -35.42 9.94
CA PRO A 155 -7.27 -36.78 9.60
C PRO A 155 -8.35 -36.82 8.52
N HIS A 156 -8.18 -37.68 7.52
CA HIS A 156 -9.12 -37.82 6.40
C HIS A 156 -10.39 -38.62 6.74
N ASP A 157 -10.41 -39.29 7.89
CA ASP A 157 -11.53 -40.13 8.35
C ASP A 157 -12.72 -39.33 8.94
N GLY A 158 -12.64 -38.02 8.91
CA GLY A 158 -13.68 -37.10 9.39
C GLY A 158 -13.77 -36.98 10.91
N HIS A 159 -12.96 -37.71 11.65
CA HIS A 159 -12.91 -37.65 13.11
C HIS A 159 -11.77 -36.72 13.57
N ILE A 160 -12.09 -35.45 13.84
CA ILE A 160 -11.14 -34.50 14.40
C ILE A 160 -11.15 -34.63 15.92
N THR A 161 -10.05 -35.12 16.48
CA THR A 161 -9.90 -35.24 17.94
C THR A 161 -9.50 -33.91 18.58
N PHE A 162 -9.79 -33.74 19.86
CA PHE A 162 -9.34 -32.58 20.63
C PHE A 162 -7.80 -32.40 20.57
N SER A 163 -7.06 -33.53 20.58
CA SER A 163 -5.61 -33.51 20.46
C SER A 163 -5.15 -32.93 19.11
N THR A 164 -5.83 -33.26 18.01
CA THR A 164 -5.53 -32.72 16.68
C THR A 164 -5.75 -31.22 16.60
N ILE A 165 -6.90 -30.73 17.13
CA ILE A 165 -7.20 -29.30 17.18
C ILE A 165 -6.16 -28.58 18.04
N ARG A 166 -5.83 -29.11 19.20
CA ARG A 166 -4.82 -28.54 20.09
C ARG A 166 -3.47 -28.41 19.39
N SER A 167 -3.01 -29.47 18.72
CA SER A 167 -1.73 -29.44 18.00
C SER A 167 -1.70 -28.37 16.87
N PHE A 168 -2.82 -28.19 16.18
CA PHE A 168 -2.95 -27.13 15.17
C PHE A 168 -2.90 -25.73 15.77
N LEU A 169 -3.60 -25.52 16.88
CA LEU A 169 -3.58 -24.22 17.58
C LEU A 169 -2.22 -23.93 18.22
N ASP A 170 -1.55 -24.93 18.77
CA ASP A 170 -0.18 -24.81 19.32
C ASP A 170 0.80 -24.38 18.21
N LEU A 171 0.71 -24.98 17.00
CA LEU A 171 1.47 -24.57 15.84
C LEU A 171 1.16 -23.13 15.42
N ALA A 172 -0.11 -22.72 15.44
CA ALA A 172 -0.50 -21.35 15.11
C ALA A 172 0.05 -20.34 16.13
N LEU A 173 0.06 -20.70 17.41
CA LEU A 173 0.66 -19.89 18.48
C LEU A 173 2.17 -19.76 18.30
N GLU A 174 2.87 -20.83 18.00
CA GLU A 174 4.31 -20.82 17.72
C GLU A 174 4.62 -19.91 16.52
N CYS A 175 3.88 -20.07 15.43
CA CYS A 175 3.99 -19.21 14.25
C CYS A 175 3.73 -17.73 14.58
N SER A 176 2.76 -17.45 15.46
CA SER A 176 2.43 -16.09 15.92
C SER A 176 3.57 -15.48 16.73
N GLN A 177 4.20 -16.24 17.63
CA GLN A 177 5.37 -15.81 18.41
C GLN A 177 6.58 -15.51 17.51
N ILE A 178 6.89 -16.41 16.56
CA ILE A 178 8.00 -16.22 15.62
C ILE A 178 7.75 -15.00 14.71
N ALA A 179 6.52 -14.84 14.21
CA ALA A 179 6.16 -13.70 13.34
C ALA A 179 6.03 -12.36 14.09
N GLY A 180 5.93 -12.38 15.43
CA GLY A 180 5.72 -11.18 16.25
C GLY A 180 4.38 -10.48 16.00
N LYS A 181 3.37 -11.21 15.52
CA LYS A 181 2.03 -10.70 15.18
C LYS A 181 0.96 -11.77 15.37
N SER A 182 -0.28 -11.34 15.62
CA SER A 182 -1.44 -12.24 15.84
C SER A 182 -2.04 -12.83 14.56
N THR A 183 -1.57 -12.42 13.38
CA THR A 183 -2.12 -12.85 12.09
C THR A 183 -2.15 -14.38 11.91
N PRO A 184 -1.10 -15.16 12.28
CA PRO A 184 -1.14 -16.62 12.16
C PRO A 184 -2.24 -17.27 13.00
N LEU A 185 -2.48 -16.76 14.22
CA LEU A 185 -3.53 -17.27 15.09
C LEU A 185 -4.92 -16.94 14.54
N ASN A 186 -5.12 -15.71 14.05
CA ASN A 186 -6.39 -15.31 13.43
C ASN A 186 -6.70 -16.08 12.13
N TYR A 187 -5.67 -16.56 11.44
CA TYR A 187 -5.83 -17.42 10.26
C TYR A 187 -6.25 -18.86 10.60
N ALA A 188 -5.88 -19.32 11.79
CA ALA A 188 -6.13 -20.69 12.25
C ALA A 188 -7.51 -20.87 12.91
N ILE A 189 -8.22 -19.78 13.25
CA ILE A 189 -9.55 -19.77 13.86
C ILE A 189 -10.61 -19.51 12.79
#